data_c0aec0e4c535537421af972037b6e619
#
_entry.id   c0aec0e4c535537421af972037b6e619
#
_cell.length_a   1.000
_cell.length_b   1.000
_cell.length_c   1.000
_cell.angle_alpha   90.00
_cell.angle_beta   90.00
_cell.angle_gamma   90.00
#
_symmetry.space_group_name_H-M   'P 1'
#
loop_
_entity.id
_entity.type
_entity.pdbx_description
1 polymer ?
#
loop_
_entity_poly.entity_id
_entity_poly.type
_entity_poly.pdbx_seq_one_letter_code
_entity_poly.pdbx_strand_id
1 'polypeptide(L)'
;MIEATLSFDLTLWWIVGCKVQAFDPTDEVKRPENSYHSNIYYYPIGIGIAHFKGNKISDAARKKAGNADQIIVQTLQEILEEFKHFEKPITYLKMDVEGEELHLLEHWIETGVLNNVQQFGVEFHLSHLVVKNQVNHWFGKMIRYIQKLSKNYGLQLVESEPNRCVGKKEDGHRIYYAFNDALFIKSQ
;
A
#
# COMPACT_ATOMS: atom_id res chain seq x y z
N MET A 1 8.03 -13.95 -1.59
CA MET A 1 7.41 -12.63 -1.75
C MET A 1 8.22 -11.48 -1.13
N ILE A 2 8.96 -11.70 -0.04
CA ILE A 2 9.83 -10.70 0.62
C ILE A 2 10.96 -10.18 -0.30
N GLU A 3 11.51 -11.02 -1.19
CA GLU A 3 12.60 -10.62 -2.08
C GLU A 3 12.21 -9.54 -3.11
N ALA A 4 10.97 -9.52 -3.57
CA ALA A 4 10.52 -8.52 -4.56
C ALA A 4 10.35 -7.12 -3.94
N THR A 5 9.86 -7.05 -2.71
CA THR A 5 9.70 -5.77 -1.98
C THR A 5 11.06 -5.18 -1.63
N LEU A 6 11.99 -6.00 -1.14
CA LEU A 6 13.38 -5.59 -0.87
C LEU A 6 14.09 -5.06 -2.11
N SER A 7 13.86 -5.66 -3.29
CA SER A 7 14.49 -5.22 -4.54
C SER A 7 14.02 -3.82 -4.95
N PHE A 8 12.76 -3.47 -4.72
CA PHE A 8 12.22 -2.15 -5.01
C PHE A 8 12.81 -1.09 -4.07
N ASP A 9 12.82 -1.34 -2.76
CA ASP A 9 13.37 -0.44 -1.75
C ASP A 9 14.86 -0.21 -1.95
N LEU A 10 15.60 -1.27 -2.27
CA LEU A 10 17.03 -1.20 -2.62
C LEU A 10 17.26 -0.39 -3.90
N THR A 11 16.41 -0.53 -4.91
CA THR A 11 16.51 0.22 -6.16
C THR A 11 16.27 1.71 -5.92
N LEU A 12 15.26 2.09 -5.14
CA LEU A 12 14.99 3.47 -4.77
C LEU A 12 16.17 4.09 -4.01
N TRP A 13 16.74 3.37 -3.06
CA TRP A 13 17.90 3.85 -2.33
C TRP A 13 19.14 3.94 -3.22
N TRP A 14 19.45 2.89 -3.99
CA TRP A 14 20.68 2.80 -4.77
C TRP A 14 20.72 3.77 -5.95
N ILE A 15 19.60 3.86 -6.69
CA ILE A 15 19.56 4.66 -7.92
C ILE A 15 19.21 6.12 -7.64
N VAL A 16 18.27 6.36 -6.71
CA VAL A 16 17.70 7.70 -6.47
C VAL A 16 18.25 8.35 -5.20
N GLY A 17 18.90 7.58 -4.32
CA GLY A 17 19.43 8.07 -3.04
C GLY A 17 18.38 8.43 -2.01
N CYS A 18 17.17 7.91 -2.16
CA CYS A 18 16.05 8.18 -1.25
C CYS A 18 16.27 7.59 0.14
N LYS A 19 15.74 8.27 1.17
CA LYS A 19 15.45 7.66 2.46
C LYS A 19 14.16 6.87 2.33
N VAL A 20 14.21 5.57 2.62
CA VAL A 20 13.06 4.66 2.53
C VAL A 20 12.59 4.30 3.94
N GLN A 21 11.29 4.37 4.16
CA GLN A 21 10.63 3.89 5.36
C GLN A 21 9.61 2.84 4.97
N ALA A 22 9.81 1.60 5.40
CA ALA A 22 8.96 0.45 5.11
C ALA A 22 8.18 0.07 6.38
N PHE A 23 6.88 -0.15 6.22
CA PHE A 23 5.96 -0.49 7.29
C PHE A 23 5.31 -1.83 6.99
N ASP A 24 5.55 -2.83 7.83
CA ASP A 24 4.96 -4.15 7.69
C ASP A 24 4.74 -4.74 9.10
N PRO A 25 3.50 -5.10 9.47
CA PRO A 25 3.19 -5.67 10.78
C PRO A 25 3.64 -7.12 10.91
N THR A 26 4.09 -7.75 9.84
CA THR A 26 4.56 -9.14 9.87
C THR A 26 6.02 -9.16 10.32
N ASP A 27 6.30 -9.86 11.41
CA ASP A 27 7.61 -9.93 12.07
C ASP A 27 8.73 -10.57 11.21
N GLU A 28 8.41 -10.97 9.98
CA GLU A 28 9.35 -11.63 9.08
C GLU A 28 10.31 -10.66 8.37
N VAL A 29 10.10 -9.35 8.51
CA VAL A 29 11.10 -8.37 8.05
C VAL A 29 12.26 -8.35 9.03
N LYS A 30 12.97 -9.45 9.14
CA LYS A 30 14.28 -9.46 9.77
C LYS A 30 15.12 -8.45 9.02
N ARG A 31 15.54 -7.39 9.74
CA ARG A 31 16.61 -6.53 9.24
C ARG A 31 17.68 -7.45 8.69
N PRO A 32 18.11 -7.30 7.44
CA PRO A 32 19.31 -7.99 7.00
C PRO A 32 20.40 -7.61 8.01
N GLU A 33 20.93 -8.57 8.74
CA GLU A 33 21.94 -8.36 9.82
C GLU A 33 23.17 -7.61 9.31
N ASN A 34 23.29 -7.45 8.00
CA ASN A 34 24.32 -6.74 7.26
C ASN A 34 23.71 -5.66 6.35
N SER A 35 22.70 -4.91 6.79
CA SER A 35 22.20 -3.80 5.97
C SER A 35 23.27 -2.70 5.90
N TYR A 36 24.15 -2.80 4.92
CA TYR A 36 25.03 -1.70 4.46
C TYR A 36 24.23 -0.47 3.95
N HIS A 37 22.89 -0.50 4.14
CA HIS A 37 21.96 0.47 3.59
C HIS A 37 21.49 1.41 4.70
N SER A 38 22.27 2.44 4.97
CA SER A 38 22.05 3.40 6.04
C SER A 38 20.75 4.21 5.93
N ASN A 39 20.03 4.11 4.81
CA ASN A 39 18.85 4.92 4.51
C ASN A 39 17.54 4.13 4.35
N ILE A 40 17.53 2.81 4.65
CA ILE A 40 16.31 1.99 4.65
C ILE A 40 15.95 1.63 6.09
N TYR A 41 14.75 1.98 6.50
CA TYR A 41 14.24 1.78 7.86
C TYR A 41 12.98 0.92 7.82
N TYR A 42 12.93 -0.15 8.61
CA TYR A 42 11.79 -1.05 8.72
C TYR A 42 11.10 -0.88 10.06
N TYR A 43 9.77 -0.81 10.02
CA TYR A 43 8.92 -0.65 11.20
C TYR A 43 7.87 -1.74 11.23
N PRO A 44 7.73 -2.50 12.34
CA PRO A 44 6.72 -3.54 12.50
C PRO A 44 5.35 -2.92 12.82
N ILE A 45 4.87 -2.07 11.93
CA ILE A 45 3.62 -1.29 12.08
C ILE A 45 2.77 -1.55 10.85
N GLY A 46 1.51 -1.95 11.06
CA GLY A 46 0.51 -2.03 10.01
C GLY A 46 -0.13 -0.68 9.74
N ILE A 47 -0.62 -0.48 8.52
CA ILE A 47 -1.41 0.69 8.15
C ILE A 47 -2.90 0.37 8.23
N GLY A 48 -3.69 1.25 8.86
CA GLY A 48 -5.14 1.13 8.99
C GLY A 48 -5.87 2.46 8.90
N ILE A 49 -7.19 2.40 9.03
CA ILE A 49 -8.08 3.57 9.10
C ILE A 49 -8.22 4.12 10.53
N ALA A 50 -7.71 3.39 11.51
CA ALA A 50 -7.71 3.77 12.92
C ALA A 50 -6.52 3.15 13.64
N HIS A 51 -6.09 3.81 14.71
CA HIS A 51 -5.06 3.25 15.60
C HIS A 51 -5.59 1.99 16.29
N PHE A 52 -4.80 0.93 16.25
CA PHE A 52 -5.11 -0.31 16.93
C PHE A 52 -3.85 -0.91 17.54
N LYS A 53 -3.94 -1.32 18.80
CA LYS A 53 -2.91 -2.11 19.47
C LYS A 53 -3.58 -3.28 20.19
N GLY A 54 -3.29 -4.50 19.76
CA GLY A 54 -3.89 -5.67 20.41
C GLY A 54 -3.75 -6.96 19.60
N ASN A 55 -4.35 -8.03 20.15
CA ASN A 55 -4.27 -9.40 19.61
C ASN A 55 -5.41 -9.76 18.64
N LYS A 56 -6.25 -8.80 18.24
CA LYS A 56 -7.40 -9.06 17.36
C LYS A 56 -7.00 -9.01 15.89
N ILE A 57 -6.41 -10.09 15.44
CA ILE A 57 -6.18 -10.32 14.03
C ILE A 57 -6.91 -11.61 13.67
N SER A 58 -7.42 -11.68 12.44
CA SER A 58 -7.97 -12.94 11.92
C SER A 58 -6.90 -14.03 12.01
N ASP A 59 -7.32 -15.27 12.21
CA ASP A 59 -6.37 -16.41 12.29
C ASP A 59 -5.47 -16.52 11.04
N ALA A 60 -5.93 -16.02 9.89
CA ALA A 60 -5.14 -15.94 8.67
C ALA A 60 -4.02 -14.88 8.77
N ALA A 61 -4.31 -13.70 9.30
CA ALA A 61 -3.31 -12.66 9.52
C ALA A 61 -2.34 -13.04 10.65
N ARG A 62 -2.83 -13.73 11.69
CA ARG A 62 -1.99 -14.28 12.76
C ARG A 62 -0.98 -15.32 12.25
N LYS A 63 -1.38 -16.15 11.28
CA LYS A 63 -0.45 -17.10 10.63
C LYS A 63 0.60 -16.41 9.77
N LYS A 64 0.29 -15.25 9.17
CA LYS A 64 1.25 -14.42 8.41
C LYS A 64 2.16 -13.60 9.33
N ALA A 65 1.67 -13.12 10.46
CA ALA A 65 2.40 -12.29 11.42
C ALA A 65 3.38 -13.06 12.32
N GLY A 66 3.60 -14.33 12.07
CA GLY A 66 4.43 -15.16 12.96
C GLY A 66 3.86 -15.22 14.38
N ASN A 67 4.73 -15.31 15.39
CA ASN A 67 4.36 -15.33 16.80
C ASN A 67 4.34 -13.93 17.45
N ALA A 68 4.06 -12.89 16.70
CA ALA A 68 3.96 -11.53 17.25
C ALA A 68 2.81 -11.47 18.25
N ASP A 69 3.13 -11.27 19.53
CA ASP A 69 2.15 -11.22 20.62
C ASP A 69 1.23 -9.99 20.51
N GLN A 70 1.65 -8.96 19.79
CA GLN A 70 0.87 -7.74 19.54
C GLN A 70 1.17 -7.17 18.16
N ILE A 71 0.12 -6.79 17.43
CA ILE A 71 0.25 -5.98 16.23
C ILE A 71 -0.15 -4.54 16.55
N ILE A 72 0.66 -3.61 16.08
CA ILE A 72 0.39 -2.18 16.12
C ILE A 72 -0.06 -1.78 14.72
N VAL A 73 -1.22 -1.15 14.63
CA VAL A 73 -1.75 -0.54 13.41
C VAL A 73 -1.90 0.95 13.67
N GLN A 74 -1.41 1.76 12.76
CA GLN A 74 -1.52 3.23 12.81
C GLN A 74 -2.16 3.74 11.51
N THR A 75 -2.77 4.91 11.59
CA THR A 75 -3.19 5.64 10.38
C THR A 75 -1.97 6.23 9.68
N LEU A 76 -2.07 6.48 8.39
CA LEU A 76 -0.99 7.15 7.66
C LEU A 76 -0.70 8.54 8.26
N GLN A 77 -1.73 9.25 8.74
CA GLN A 77 -1.55 10.53 9.40
C GLN A 77 -0.67 10.41 10.66
N GLU A 78 -0.96 9.46 11.57
CA GLU A 78 -0.16 9.22 12.78
C GLU A 78 1.30 8.88 12.43
N ILE A 79 1.52 8.05 11.41
CA ILE A 79 2.86 7.72 10.91
C ILE A 79 3.59 8.99 10.44
N LEU A 80 2.94 9.81 9.62
CA LEU A 80 3.55 11.04 9.09
C LEU A 80 3.87 12.06 10.19
N GLU A 81 3.03 12.15 11.22
CA GLU A 81 3.27 12.99 12.40
C GLU A 81 4.44 12.47 13.22
N GLU A 82 4.46 11.19 13.57
CA GLU A 82 5.51 10.55 14.35
C GLU A 82 6.89 10.71 13.70
N PHE A 83 6.98 10.51 12.39
CA PHE A 83 8.22 10.64 11.64
C PHE A 83 8.51 12.06 11.12
N LYS A 84 7.70 13.06 11.51
CA LYS A 84 7.83 14.46 11.13
C LYS A 84 7.84 14.69 9.61
N HIS A 85 6.99 13.93 8.91
CA HIS A 85 6.81 14.02 7.46
C HIS A 85 5.52 14.72 7.04
N PHE A 86 4.66 15.09 7.99
CA PHE A 86 3.33 15.64 7.69
C PHE A 86 3.38 16.91 6.83
N GLU A 87 4.38 17.76 7.05
CA GLU A 87 4.58 19.00 6.28
C GLU A 87 5.64 18.88 5.17
N LYS A 88 6.22 17.70 4.98
CA LYS A 88 7.28 17.50 4.00
C LYS A 88 6.75 16.79 2.75
N PRO A 89 7.30 17.11 1.56
CA PRO A 89 6.99 16.34 0.37
C PRO A 89 7.37 14.87 0.54
N ILE A 90 6.43 13.98 0.18
CA ILE A 90 6.69 12.55 0.05
C ILE A 90 6.91 12.30 -1.43
N THR A 91 8.13 11.99 -1.80
CA THR A 91 8.51 11.77 -3.21
C THR A 91 7.74 10.61 -3.81
N TYR A 92 7.63 9.51 -3.06
CA TYR A 92 6.89 8.31 -3.49
C TYR A 92 6.25 7.62 -2.29
N LEU A 93 4.97 7.34 -2.37
CA LEU A 93 4.22 6.50 -1.44
C LEU A 93 3.81 5.22 -2.15
N LYS A 94 4.17 4.05 -1.62
CA LYS A 94 3.67 2.75 -2.09
C LYS A 94 2.65 2.19 -1.11
N MET A 95 1.55 1.63 -1.63
CA MET A 95 0.55 0.91 -0.86
C MET A 95 0.36 -0.50 -1.44
N ASP A 96 0.56 -1.51 -0.59
CA ASP A 96 0.39 -2.92 -0.88
C ASP A 96 -0.04 -3.60 0.44
N VAL A 97 -1.35 -3.72 0.67
CA VAL A 97 -1.92 -4.05 1.98
C VAL A 97 -2.89 -5.23 1.92
N GLU A 98 -2.71 -6.09 0.92
CA GLU A 98 -3.34 -7.41 0.85
C GLU A 98 -4.88 -7.40 0.88
N GLY A 99 -5.51 -6.36 0.28
CA GLY A 99 -6.96 -6.28 0.07
C GLY A 99 -7.67 -5.15 0.80
N GLU A 100 -6.97 -4.36 1.61
CA GLU A 100 -7.54 -3.19 2.30
C GLU A 100 -7.35 -1.86 1.52
N GLU A 101 -6.79 -1.91 0.31
CA GLU A 101 -6.39 -0.74 -0.47
C GLU A 101 -7.54 0.24 -0.69
N LEU A 102 -8.73 -0.26 -1.02
CA LEU A 102 -9.87 0.62 -1.31
C LEU A 102 -10.44 1.29 -0.06
N HIS A 103 -10.39 0.63 1.10
CA HIS A 103 -10.81 1.23 2.37
C HIS A 103 -9.80 2.29 2.83
N LEU A 104 -8.51 1.99 2.73
CA LEU A 104 -7.46 2.95 3.06
C LEU A 104 -7.48 4.16 2.13
N LEU A 105 -7.65 3.92 0.82
CA LEU A 105 -7.70 5.00 -0.17
C LEU A 105 -8.91 5.93 0.07
N GLU A 106 -10.08 5.38 0.41
CA GLU A 106 -11.25 6.17 0.81
C GLU A 106 -10.90 7.07 1.99
N HIS A 107 -10.36 6.51 3.05
CA HIS A 107 -9.96 7.23 4.27
C HIS A 107 -8.90 8.30 3.97
N TRP A 108 -7.87 7.99 3.19
CA TRP A 108 -6.81 8.94 2.83
C TRP A 108 -7.32 10.13 2.00
N ILE A 109 -8.28 9.85 1.09
CA ILE A 109 -8.95 10.90 0.32
C ILE A 109 -9.79 11.81 1.22
N GLU A 110 -10.48 11.24 2.22
CA GLU A 110 -11.33 12.01 3.13
C GLU A 110 -10.55 12.84 4.13
N THR A 111 -9.43 12.32 4.62
CA THR A 111 -8.59 13.00 5.63
C THR A 111 -7.61 14.00 5.03
N GLY A 112 -7.40 13.99 3.71
CA GLY A 112 -6.48 14.92 3.06
C GLY A 112 -5.00 14.56 3.23
N VAL A 113 -4.69 13.40 3.77
CA VAL A 113 -3.31 12.99 4.10
C VAL A 113 -2.38 12.88 2.89
N LEU A 114 -2.95 12.81 1.67
CA LEU A 114 -2.19 12.72 0.41
C LEU A 114 -1.71 14.08 -0.14
N ASN A 115 -1.98 15.20 0.53
CA ASN A 115 -1.67 16.54 -0.01
C ASN A 115 -0.19 16.73 -0.38
N ASN A 116 0.72 16.13 0.35
CA ASN A 116 2.17 16.27 0.15
C ASN A 116 2.80 15.12 -0.65
N VAL A 117 1.98 14.18 -1.15
CA VAL A 117 2.44 13.05 -1.97
C VAL A 117 2.66 13.52 -3.41
N GLN A 118 3.85 13.24 -3.96
CA GLN A 118 4.21 13.58 -5.34
C GLN A 118 3.93 12.42 -6.32
N GLN A 119 4.17 11.21 -5.87
CA GLN A 119 3.90 9.99 -6.63
C GLN A 119 3.27 8.95 -5.71
N PHE A 120 2.29 8.22 -6.23
CA PHE A 120 1.56 7.22 -5.46
C PHE A 120 1.44 5.94 -6.28
N GLY A 121 2.06 4.86 -5.81
CA GLY A 121 1.93 3.52 -6.36
C GLY A 121 1.02 2.66 -5.49
N VAL A 122 0.12 1.90 -6.11
CA VAL A 122 -0.77 1.01 -5.39
C VAL A 122 -0.92 -0.32 -6.12
N GLU A 123 -0.84 -1.43 -5.37
CA GLU A 123 -1.21 -2.76 -5.84
C GLU A 123 -2.62 -3.09 -5.33
N PHE A 124 -3.59 -3.15 -6.24
CA PHE A 124 -4.98 -3.48 -5.90
C PHE A 124 -5.20 -4.99 -5.88
N HIS A 125 -5.59 -5.53 -4.74
CA HIS A 125 -5.93 -6.93 -4.54
C HIS A 125 -7.43 -7.18 -4.80
N LEU A 126 -7.77 -7.60 -6.01
CA LEU A 126 -9.15 -7.76 -6.47
C LEU A 126 -9.68 -9.19 -6.37
N SER A 127 -8.86 -10.15 -5.96
CA SER A 127 -9.20 -11.57 -5.97
C SER A 127 -10.45 -11.93 -5.17
N HIS A 128 -10.65 -11.29 -4.02
CA HIS A 128 -11.81 -11.52 -3.14
C HIS A 128 -13.11 -10.94 -3.69
N LEU A 129 -13.03 -9.93 -4.56
CA LEU A 129 -14.20 -9.27 -5.16
C LEU A 129 -14.85 -10.13 -6.22
N VAL A 130 -14.04 -10.88 -6.97
CA VAL A 130 -14.53 -11.83 -8.00
C VAL A 130 -15.35 -12.94 -7.33
N VAL A 131 -14.87 -13.47 -6.21
CA VAL A 131 -15.56 -14.53 -5.45
C VAL A 131 -16.92 -14.07 -4.90
N LYS A 132 -17.06 -12.79 -4.56
CA LYS A 132 -18.29 -12.23 -3.97
C LYS A 132 -19.27 -11.65 -4.99
N ASN A 133 -19.00 -11.76 -6.29
CA ASN A 133 -19.80 -11.11 -7.36
C ASN A 133 -19.95 -9.59 -7.17
N GLN A 134 -18.96 -8.94 -6.54
CA GLN A 134 -18.97 -7.50 -6.22
C GLN A 134 -18.11 -6.66 -7.16
N VAL A 135 -17.56 -7.26 -8.20
CA VAL A 135 -16.58 -6.64 -9.11
C VAL A 135 -17.08 -5.28 -9.65
N ASN A 136 -18.32 -5.24 -10.18
CA ASN A 136 -18.84 -4.00 -10.77
C ASN A 136 -18.99 -2.87 -9.75
N HIS A 137 -19.39 -3.18 -8.53
CA HIS A 137 -19.51 -2.20 -7.45
C HIS A 137 -18.15 -1.60 -7.10
N TRP A 138 -17.15 -2.45 -6.93
CA TRP A 138 -15.80 -2.02 -6.56
C TRP A 138 -15.06 -1.29 -7.68
N PHE A 139 -15.25 -1.71 -8.93
CA PHE A 139 -14.74 -0.94 -10.07
C PHE A 139 -15.34 0.48 -10.13
N GLY A 140 -16.65 0.60 -9.87
CA GLY A 140 -17.28 1.91 -9.77
C GLY A 140 -16.70 2.78 -8.64
N LYS A 141 -16.36 2.18 -7.49
CA LYS A 141 -15.65 2.89 -6.40
C LYS A 141 -14.24 3.29 -6.83
N MET A 142 -13.47 2.37 -7.39
CA MET A 142 -12.10 2.63 -7.85
C MET A 142 -12.04 3.80 -8.84
N ILE A 143 -12.94 3.83 -9.85
CA ILE A 143 -13.03 4.93 -10.81
C ILE A 143 -13.28 6.27 -10.08
N ARG A 144 -14.21 6.29 -9.11
CA ARG A 144 -14.47 7.50 -8.32
C ARG A 144 -13.27 7.96 -7.50
N TYR A 145 -12.49 7.02 -6.96
CA TYR A 145 -11.27 7.36 -6.21
C TYR A 145 -10.18 7.90 -7.13
N ILE A 146 -9.99 7.32 -8.32
CA ILE A 146 -9.07 7.84 -9.33
C ILE A 146 -9.46 9.29 -9.70
N GLN A 147 -10.75 9.56 -9.92
CA GLN A 147 -11.24 10.92 -10.20
C GLN A 147 -11.00 11.88 -9.02
N LYS A 148 -11.23 11.43 -7.77
CA LYS A 148 -10.95 12.23 -6.57
C LYS A 148 -9.45 12.49 -6.38
N LEU A 149 -8.58 11.49 -6.62
CA LEU A 149 -7.12 11.67 -6.58
C LEU A 149 -6.68 12.75 -7.56
N SER A 150 -7.18 12.67 -8.79
CA SER A 150 -6.90 13.69 -9.81
C SER A 150 -7.41 15.08 -9.41
N LYS A 151 -8.68 15.19 -9.03
CA LYS A 151 -9.34 16.46 -8.76
C LYS A 151 -8.85 17.15 -7.48
N ASN A 152 -8.66 16.37 -6.40
CA ASN A 152 -8.38 16.94 -5.08
C ASN A 152 -6.90 17.09 -4.79
N TYR A 153 -6.06 16.23 -5.40
CA TYR A 153 -4.63 16.14 -5.10
C TYR A 153 -3.73 16.38 -6.31
N GLY A 154 -4.30 16.48 -7.52
CA GLY A 154 -3.53 16.56 -8.76
C GLY A 154 -2.83 15.26 -9.14
N LEU A 155 -3.11 14.14 -8.46
CA LEU A 155 -2.52 12.84 -8.71
C LEU A 155 -3.18 12.18 -9.93
N GLN A 156 -2.54 12.26 -11.09
CA GLN A 156 -3.03 11.70 -12.36
C GLN A 156 -2.58 10.25 -12.50
N LEU A 157 -3.50 9.36 -12.87
CA LEU A 157 -3.16 8.00 -13.25
C LEU A 157 -2.34 8.01 -14.54
N VAL A 158 -1.09 7.56 -14.49
CA VAL A 158 -0.17 7.55 -15.65
C VAL A 158 0.08 6.14 -16.16
N GLU A 159 -0.07 5.14 -15.32
CA GLU A 159 0.17 3.74 -15.67
C GLU A 159 -0.76 2.83 -14.86
N SER A 160 -1.25 1.78 -15.50
CA SER A 160 -1.95 0.69 -14.82
C SER A 160 -1.70 -0.61 -15.57
N GLU A 161 -1.13 -1.58 -14.88
CA GLU A 161 -0.84 -2.90 -15.44
C GLU A 161 -1.44 -4.02 -14.59
N PRO A 162 -1.99 -5.07 -15.23
CA PRO A 162 -2.37 -6.28 -14.51
C PRO A 162 -1.11 -7.01 -14.05
N ASN A 163 -1.04 -7.35 -12.77
CA ASN A 163 0.03 -8.19 -12.25
C ASN A 163 -0.17 -9.64 -12.76
N ARG A 164 0.53 -9.98 -13.83
CA ARG A 164 0.41 -11.27 -14.53
C ARG A 164 1.02 -12.44 -13.79
N CYS A 165 1.84 -12.17 -12.79
CA CYS A 165 2.54 -13.20 -12.00
C CYS A 165 1.60 -13.92 -11.02
N VAL A 166 0.45 -13.37 -10.69
CA VAL A 166 -0.40 -13.84 -9.57
C VAL A 166 -1.74 -14.43 -10.03
N GLY A 167 -1.90 -14.72 -11.30
CA GLY A 167 -3.04 -15.45 -11.82
C GLY A 167 -4.23 -14.58 -12.23
N LYS A 168 -5.06 -15.16 -13.06
CA LYS A 168 -6.30 -14.59 -13.57
C LYS A 168 -7.49 -15.38 -13.06
N LYS A 169 -8.62 -14.73 -12.88
CA LYS A 169 -9.92 -15.36 -12.65
C LYS A 169 -10.86 -15.05 -13.79
N GLU A 170 -11.72 -15.99 -14.11
CA GLU A 170 -12.72 -15.86 -15.17
C GLU A 170 -14.12 -15.88 -14.57
N ASP A 171 -14.97 -14.95 -15.02
CA ASP A 171 -16.38 -14.91 -14.69
C ASP A 171 -17.17 -14.86 -16.01
N GLY A 172 -17.62 -16.04 -16.48
CA GLY A 172 -18.28 -16.20 -17.76
C GLY A 172 -17.39 -15.75 -18.93
N HIS A 173 -17.68 -14.57 -19.48
CA HIS A 173 -16.94 -14.02 -20.63
C HIS A 173 -15.89 -12.97 -20.24
N ARG A 174 -15.65 -12.74 -18.96
CA ARG A 174 -14.72 -11.71 -18.47
C ARG A 174 -13.53 -12.36 -17.78
N ILE A 175 -12.36 -11.79 -18.05
CA ILE A 175 -11.12 -12.15 -17.39
C ILE A 175 -10.76 -11.01 -16.43
N TYR A 176 -10.53 -11.36 -15.16
CA TYR A 176 -10.05 -10.42 -14.15
C TYR A 176 -8.68 -10.87 -13.67
N TYR A 177 -7.77 -9.93 -13.57
CA TYR A 177 -6.50 -10.20 -12.90
C TYR A 177 -6.71 -10.03 -11.39
N ALA A 178 -6.12 -10.94 -10.63
CA ALA A 178 -6.26 -10.96 -9.17
C ALA A 178 -5.65 -9.71 -8.54
N PHE A 179 -4.66 -9.12 -9.20
CA PHE A 179 -3.89 -7.99 -8.75
C PHE A 179 -3.67 -7.02 -9.91
N ASN A 180 -3.67 -5.73 -9.62
CA ASN A 180 -3.41 -4.67 -10.59
C ASN A 180 -2.56 -3.59 -9.95
N ASP A 181 -1.45 -3.28 -10.61
CA ASP A 181 -0.58 -2.16 -10.23
C ASP A 181 -1.08 -0.87 -10.87
N ALA A 182 -1.02 0.22 -10.13
CA ALA A 182 -1.35 1.55 -10.64
C ALA A 182 -0.36 2.58 -10.12
N LEU A 183 0.09 3.50 -10.99
CA LEU A 183 0.96 4.60 -10.67
C LEU A 183 0.28 5.94 -10.94
N PHE A 184 0.29 6.80 -9.95
CA PHE A 184 -0.20 8.17 -10.02
C PHE A 184 0.96 9.15 -9.84
N ILE A 185 0.97 10.22 -10.64
CA ILE A 185 1.96 11.29 -10.54
C ILE A 185 1.23 12.62 -10.40
N LYS A 186 1.73 13.48 -9.50
CA LYS A 186 1.18 14.81 -9.28
C LYS A 186 1.48 15.70 -10.49
N SER A 187 0.43 16.27 -11.07
CA SER A 187 0.59 17.28 -12.11
C SER A 187 1.25 18.54 -11.54
N GLN A 188 2.18 19.09 -12.31
CA GLN A 188 2.83 20.37 -12.01
C GLN A 188 1.88 21.54 -12.14
#